data_19de9c51354edb3b559a819a70abb778
#
_entry.id   19de9c51354edb3b559a819a70abb778
#
_cell.length_a   1.000
_cell.length_b   1.000
_cell.length_c   1.000
_cell.angle_alpha   90.00
_cell.angle_beta   90.00
_cell.angle_gamma   90.00
#
_symmetry.space_group_name_H-M   'P 1'
#
loop_
_entity.id
_entity.type
_entity.pdbx_description
1 polymer ?
#
loop_
_entity_poly.entity_id
_entity_poly.type
_entity_poly.pdbx_seq_one_letter_code
_entity_poly.pdbx_strand_id
1 'polypeptide(L)'
;TGIYKQKDGSYLLYGHTELSEAGDALDIEFGNENIETVNGFMTYNLGHIPQEGEKFSFEFKGYLFEIISVKNRVVEEVKATKLYDYSED
;
A
#
# COMPACT_ATOMS: atom_id res chain seq x y z
N THR A 1 -0.95 -8.64 11.92
CA THR A 1 0.08 -8.62 10.93
C THR A 1 -0.49 -8.25 9.56
N GLY A 2 -0.40 -9.12 8.52
CA GLY A 2 -0.86 -8.69 7.19
C GLY A 2 0.26 -8.07 6.38
N ILE A 3 1.51 -8.23 6.83
CA ILE A 3 2.70 -7.69 6.16
C ILE A 3 3.66 -8.86 5.94
N TYR A 4 3.96 -9.15 4.68
CA TYR A 4 4.79 -10.31 4.36
C TYR A 4 5.89 -9.94 3.37
N LYS A 5 7.14 -10.08 3.79
CA LYS A 5 8.27 -9.82 2.90
C LYS A 5 8.41 -10.97 1.91
N GLN A 6 8.53 -10.64 0.63
CA GLN A 6 8.63 -11.61 -0.44
C GLN A 6 10.09 -11.91 -0.77
N LYS A 7 10.33 -12.98 -1.54
CA LYS A 7 11.68 -13.38 -1.92
C LYS A 7 12.40 -12.32 -2.75
N ASP A 8 11.65 -11.55 -3.53
CA ASP A 8 12.24 -10.51 -4.36
C ASP A 8 12.50 -9.21 -3.59
N GLY A 9 12.25 -9.20 -2.29
CA GLY A 9 12.46 -8.03 -1.44
C GLY A 9 11.26 -7.11 -1.34
N SER A 10 10.22 -7.32 -2.15
CA SER A 10 9.00 -6.53 -2.04
C SER A 10 8.18 -6.99 -0.83
N TYR A 11 7.14 -6.24 -0.52
CA TYR A 11 6.22 -6.60 0.57
C TYR A 11 4.83 -6.83 0.01
N LEU A 12 4.19 -7.87 0.50
CA LEU A 12 2.75 -8.08 0.29
C LEU A 12 2.05 -7.51 1.51
N LEU A 13 1.14 -6.57 1.28
CA LEU A 13 0.39 -5.93 2.35
C LEU A 13 -1.08 -6.25 2.16
N TYR A 14 -1.73 -6.74 3.22
CA TYR A 14 -3.18 -6.92 3.16
C TYR A 14 -3.88 -5.60 3.43
N GLY A 15 -5.00 -5.38 2.77
CA GLY A 15 -5.70 -4.10 2.83
C GLY A 15 -6.20 -3.72 4.21
N HIS A 16 -6.48 -4.70 5.07
CA HIS A 16 -6.95 -4.43 6.43
C HIS A 16 -5.83 -4.02 7.39
N THR A 17 -4.58 -4.12 6.94
CA THR A 17 -3.42 -3.79 7.78
C THR A 17 -3.46 -2.30 8.14
N GLU A 18 -3.13 -2.00 9.39
CA GLU A 18 -3.05 -0.60 9.80
C GLU A 18 -1.94 0.11 9.07
N LEU A 19 -2.23 1.30 8.58
CA LEU A 19 -1.27 2.05 7.79
C LEU A 19 0.00 2.37 8.59
N SER A 20 -0.15 2.62 9.89
CA SER A 20 1.01 2.88 10.74
C SER A 20 1.95 1.68 10.82
N GLU A 21 1.39 0.47 10.86
CA GLU A 21 2.19 -0.75 10.87
C GLU A 21 2.92 -0.94 9.55
N ALA A 22 2.23 -0.66 8.45
CA ALA A 22 2.88 -0.73 7.14
C ALA A 22 4.01 0.29 7.05
N GLY A 23 3.79 1.49 7.59
CA GLY A 23 4.82 2.52 7.63
C GLY A 23 6.05 2.08 8.39
N ASP A 24 5.86 1.41 9.53
CA ASP A 24 6.98 0.89 10.31
C ASP A 24 7.76 -0.15 9.51
N ALA A 25 7.05 -1.05 8.82
CA ALA A 25 7.71 -2.10 8.05
C ALA A 25 8.48 -1.54 6.86
N LEU A 26 7.94 -0.52 6.20
CA LEU A 26 8.56 0.09 5.02
C LEU A 26 9.49 1.24 5.37
N ASP A 27 9.51 1.63 6.64
CA ASP A 27 10.30 2.76 7.14
C ASP A 27 9.94 4.06 6.42
N ILE A 28 8.64 4.33 6.29
CA ILE A 28 8.13 5.59 5.74
C ILE A 28 6.97 6.08 6.58
N GLU A 29 6.72 7.38 6.49
CA GLU A 29 5.55 7.98 7.13
C GLU A 29 4.54 8.32 6.05
N PHE A 30 3.31 7.82 6.19
CA PHE A 30 2.27 8.07 5.21
C PHE A 30 1.67 9.47 5.32
N GLY A 31 1.70 10.04 6.51
CA GLY A 31 1.39 11.46 6.68
C GLY A 31 -0.07 11.86 6.70
N ASN A 32 -0.99 10.93 6.55
CA ASN A 32 -2.43 11.26 6.58
C ASN A 32 -3.09 10.52 7.74
N GLU A 33 -3.39 11.27 8.81
CA GLU A 33 -3.93 10.68 10.04
C GLU A 33 -5.38 10.22 9.90
N ASN A 34 -6.07 10.65 8.83
CA ASN A 34 -7.45 10.25 8.61
C ASN A 34 -7.57 8.92 7.88
N ILE A 35 -6.47 8.41 7.35
CA ILE A 35 -6.43 7.12 6.67
C ILE A 35 -5.84 6.09 7.63
N GLU A 36 -6.61 5.05 7.95
CA GLU A 36 -6.20 4.09 8.96
C GLU A 36 -5.64 2.80 8.41
N THR A 37 -6.02 2.42 7.18
CA THR A 37 -5.63 1.13 6.62
C THR A 37 -4.96 1.27 5.27
N VAL A 38 -4.26 0.20 4.87
CA VAL A 38 -3.66 0.12 3.53
C VAL A 38 -4.74 0.24 2.47
N ASN A 39 -5.89 -0.43 2.66
CA ASN A 39 -7.02 -0.29 1.74
C ASN A 39 -7.43 1.17 1.60
N GLY A 40 -7.56 1.87 2.70
CA GLY A 40 -7.94 3.29 2.67
C GLY A 40 -6.94 4.14 1.91
N PHE A 41 -5.65 3.87 2.11
CA PHE A 41 -4.59 4.58 1.42
C PHE A 41 -4.65 4.36 -0.10
N MET A 42 -4.82 3.10 -0.50
CA MET A 42 -4.92 2.78 -1.93
C MET A 42 -6.17 3.38 -2.56
N THR A 43 -7.30 3.28 -1.87
CA THR A 43 -8.56 3.82 -2.36
C THR A 43 -8.50 5.34 -2.49
N TYR A 44 -7.90 6.00 -1.50
CA TYR A 44 -7.72 7.45 -1.53
C TYR A 44 -6.94 7.88 -2.78
N ASN A 45 -5.84 7.19 -3.06
CA ASN A 45 -5.01 7.54 -4.21
C ASN A 45 -5.65 7.14 -5.54
N LEU A 46 -6.42 6.05 -5.55
CA LEU A 46 -7.15 5.61 -6.73
C LEU A 46 -8.23 6.64 -7.13
N GLY A 47 -8.90 7.22 -6.14
CA GLY A 47 -9.88 8.28 -6.37
C GLY A 47 -11.29 7.82 -6.69
N HIS A 48 -11.55 6.53 -6.65
CA HIS A 48 -12.90 5.99 -6.83
C HIS A 48 -13.00 4.64 -6.12
N ILE A 49 -14.20 4.08 -6.06
CA ILE A 49 -14.44 2.79 -5.42
C ILE A 49 -13.72 1.71 -6.22
N PRO A 50 -12.84 0.90 -5.59
CA PRO A 50 -12.14 -0.15 -6.31
C PRO A 50 -13.10 -1.19 -6.90
N GLN A 51 -12.76 -1.69 -8.08
CA GLN A 51 -13.52 -2.73 -8.76
C GLN A 51 -12.66 -3.98 -8.88
N GLU A 52 -13.29 -5.15 -8.91
CA GLU A 52 -12.55 -6.41 -9.09
C GLU A 52 -11.84 -6.38 -10.42
N GLY A 53 -10.59 -6.81 -10.41
CA GLY A 53 -9.75 -6.78 -11.60
C GLY A 53 -9.07 -5.45 -11.87
N GLU A 54 -9.35 -4.46 -11.04
CA GLU A 54 -8.74 -3.14 -11.23
C GLU A 54 -7.24 -3.19 -11.09
N LYS A 55 -6.55 -2.51 -12.00
CA LYS A 55 -5.10 -2.40 -11.96
C LYS A 55 -4.72 -0.95 -11.77
N PHE A 56 -3.90 -0.71 -10.75
CA PHE A 56 -3.49 0.64 -10.41
C PHE A 56 -2.19 0.57 -9.64
N SER A 57 -1.26 1.44 -9.99
CA SER A 57 -0.01 1.56 -9.26
C SER A 57 0.40 3.02 -9.23
N PHE A 58 1.16 3.38 -8.20
CA PHE A 58 1.69 4.74 -8.07
C PHE A 58 2.89 4.72 -7.13
N GLU A 59 3.73 5.73 -7.25
CA GLU A 59 4.90 5.88 -6.38
C GLU A 59 4.57 6.78 -5.21
N PHE A 60 5.09 6.40 -4.06
CA PHE A 60 4.97 7.22 -2.86
C PHE A 60 6.21 6.97 -1.99
N LYS A 61 6.97 8.04 -1.74
CA LYS A 61 8.14 8.02 -0.85
C LYS A 61 9.09 6.85 -1.12
N GLY A 62 9.44 6.66 -2.38
CA GLY A 62 10.43 5.67 -2.79
C GLY A 62 9.91 4.27 -3.00
N TYR A 63 8.62 4.05 -2.83
CA TYR A 63 7.99 2.75 -3.05
C TYR A 63 6.99 2.82 -4.19
N LEU A 64 6.90 1.73 -4.93
CA LEU A 64 5.83 1.52 -5.91
C LEU A 64 4.76 0.70 -5.23
N PHE A 65 3.54 1.24 -5.14
CA PHE A 65 2.39 0.53 -4.57
C PHE A 65 1.51 0.05 -5.71
N GLU A 66 1.20 -1.24 -5.72
CA GLU A 66 0.40 -1.85 -6.78
C GLU A 66 -0.76 -2.62 -6.19
N ILE A 67 -1.97 -2.40 -6.71
CA ILE A 67 -3.12 -3.22 -6.33
C ILE A 67 -2.94 -4.60 -6.93
N ILE A 68 -2.97 -5.63 -6.09
CA ILE A 68 -2.87 -7.03 -6.53
C ILE A 68 -4.26 -7.63 -6.65
N SER A 69 -5.15 -7.37 -5.70
CA SER A 69 -6.50 -7.90 -5.76
C SER A 69 -7.49 -6.97 -5.07
N VAL A 70 -8.71 -6.98 -5.60
CA VAL A 70 -9.85 -6.24 -5.04
C VAL A 70 -10.97 -7.25 -4.86
N LYS A 71 -11.63 -7.21 -3.70
CA LYS A 71 -12.74 -8.09 -3.42
C LYS A 71 -13.80 -7.30 -2.66
N ASN A 72 -15.04 -7.36 -3.14
CA ASN A 72 -16.16 -6.64 -2.51
C ASN A 72 -15.85 -5.15 -2.35
N ARG A 73 -15.27 -4.54 -3.39
CA ARG A 73 -14.96 -3.10 -3.44
C ARG A 73 -13.92 -2.67 -2.40
N VAL A 74 -13.14 -3.64 -1.91
CA VAL A 74 -12.07 -3.39 -0.95
C VAL A 74 -10.76 -3.85 -1.57
N VAL A 75 -9.74 -3.01 -1.51
CA VAL A 75 -8.40 -3.43 -1.93
C VAL A 75 -7.90 -4.43 -0.91
N GLU A 76 -7.74 -5.68 -1.34
CA GLU A 76 -7.44 -6.77 -0.43
C GLU A 76 -5.95 -7.03 -0.31
N GLU A 77 -5.24 -6.96 -1.43
CA GLU A 77 -3.80 -7.22 -1.45
C GLU A 77 -3.08 -6.16 -2.25
N VAL A 78 -1.94 -5.73 -1.73
CA VAL A 78 -1.13 -4.67 -2.32
C VAL A 78 0.32 -5.11 -2.31
N LYS A 79 1.04 -4.85 -3.40
CA LYS A 79 2.47 -5.09 -3.45
C LYS A 79 3.18 -3.75 -3.30
N ALA A 80 4.16 -3.70 -2.40
CA ALA A 80 4.99 -2.51 -2.20
C ALA A 80 6.43 -2.88 -2.54
N THR A 81 6.97 -2.24 -3.55
CA THR A 81 8.33 -2.49 -4.03
C THR A 81 9.18 -1.26 -3.83
N LYS A 82 10.31 -1.42 -3.16
CA LYS A 82 11.20 -0.29 -2.93
C LYS A 82 11.95 0.04 -4.23
N LEU A 83 11.84 1.27 -4.68
CA LEU A 83 12.50 1.75 -5.88
C LEU A 83 13.80 2.47 -5.56
N TYR A 84 13.83 3.20 -4.46
CA TYR A 84 15.03 3.94 -4.03
C TYR A 84 14.85 4.35 -2.57
N ASP A 85 15.96 4.72 -1.93
CA ASP A 85 15.92 5.23 -0.56
C ASP A 85 15.38 6.65 -0.59
N TYR A 86 14.26 6.86 0.10
CA TYR A 86 13.60 8.16 0.12
C TYR A 86 14.17 9.05 1.21
N SER A 87 14.32 10.33 0.91
CA SER A 87 14.75 11.33 1.87
C SER A 87 13.87 12.56 1.71
N GLU A 88 13.45 13.13 2.85
CA GLU A 88 12.59 14.33 2.83
C GLU A 88 13.38 15.63 2.86
N ASP A 89 14.69 15.58 2.80
CA ASP A 89 15.54 16.76 2.80
C ASP A 89 15.42 17.59 1.53
#